data_7e71a8091d929485b1aa3e1568a9cbad
#
_entry.id   7e71a8091d929485b1aa3e1568a9cbad
#
_cell.length_a   1.000
_cell.length_b   1.000
_cell.length_c   1.000
_cell.angle_alpha   90.00
_cell.angle_beta   90.00
_cell.angle_gamma   90.00
#
_symmetry.space_group_name_H-M   'P 1'
#
loop_
_entity.id
_entity.type
_entity.pdbx_description
1 polymer ?
#
loop_
_entity_poly.entity_id
_entity_poly.type
_entity_poly.pdbx_seq_one_letter_code
_entity_poly.pdbx_strand_id
1 'polypeptide(L)'
;MSEKVLNKKARIKISWRGLLAIVIFLLPFWMLVVWFFLPGRKLLIAIVDKTVVEHPGQEHLSLHWVLNQEKFLKNNTDRYEPDKDYFGFFPLEDEKYKLKGLERFDSTQLQKLSVDADAAYITDAYGVFRNEWFKQGNIQDRSGIVYGGMSKQDLYFLELMKQKRKLIITEFNSIGSPTEPAIRNKFEQTFGIHWSGWIGRYFESFDTTINKELPGWLIKNYKRTHNNQWPFKKGGVAFINADNDLVVILENEKHLKTGLPYIYASQEGMDHYGMPDKMKYSFWFDIISVNKNINHVISDFRIDVNEVGQTELAQYKIPSSFPAITTHINTDYRFFYFSADFCDNPISLSSSYFKGVALFKWMMYTEREPLERKSFFWRLYRPLVTTILNDYYDSIKKGQ
;
A
#
# COMPACT_ATOMS: atom_id res chain seq x y z
N MET A 1 64.19 50.55 -13.40
CA MET A 1 64.03 49.09 -13.23
C MET A 1 62.57 48.83 -12.85
N SER A 2 61.80 48.37 -13.79
CA SER A 2 60.35 48.06 -13.60
C SER A 2 60.19 46.58 -13.72
N GLU A 3 59.92 45.90 -12.59
CA GLU A 3 59.60 44.45 -12.58
C GLU A 3 58.20 44.23 -13.10
N LYS A 4 58.07 43.54 -14.25
CA LYS A 4 56.84 43.00 -14.76
C LYS A 4 56.51 41.75 -13.96
N VAL A 5 55.56 41.85 -13.02
CA VAL A 5 54.91 40.66 -12.38
C VAL A 5 54.03 39.97 -13.42
N LEU A 6 54.50 38.85 -13.97
CA LEU A 6 53.77 37.99 -14.86
C LEU A 6 52.73 37.19 -14.04
N ASN A 7 51.47 37.59 -14.12
CA ASN A 7 50.34 36.89 -13.53
C ASN A 7 50.08 35.59 -14.34
N LYS A 8 50.73 34.49 -13.96
CA LYS A 8 50.46 33.15 -14.52
C LYS A 8 49.07 32.69 -14.03
N LYS A 9 48.03 32.94 -14.83
CA LYS A 9 46.74 32.26 -14.67
C LYS A 9 46.97 30.74 -14.78
N ALA A 10 46.91 30.03 -13.67
CA ALA A 10 46.97 28.60 -13.63
C ALA A 10 45.71 28.08 -14.35
N ARG A 11 45.87 27.57 -15.57
CA ARG A 11 44.81 26.82 -16.30
C ARG A 11 44.71 25.45 -15.63
N ILE A 12 43.68 25.23 -14.84
CA ILE A 12 43.36 23.93 -14.30
C ILE A 12 42.99 22.99 -15.49
N LYS A 13 43.93 22.12 -15.89
CA LYS A 13 43.68 21.08 -16.86
C LYS A 13 42.92 19.95 -16.15
N ILE A 14 41.61 20.00 -16.20
CA ILE A 14 40.76 18.90 -15.71
C ILE A 14 40.99 17.70 -16.67
N SER A 15 41.49 16.59 -16.15
CA SER A 15 41.61 15.36 -16.92
C SER A 15 40.19 14.85 -17.26
N TRP A 16 40.06 14.07 -18.33
CA TRP A 16 38.75 13.48 -18.69
C TRP A 16 38.15 12.62 -17.54
N ARG A 17 39.00 11.98 -16.73
CA ARG A 17 38.63 11.26 -15.51
C ARG A 17 38.09 12.21 -14.44
N GLY A 18 38.70 13.39 -14.30
CA GLY A 18 38.20 14.43 -13.40
C GLY A 18 36.86 14.99 -13.86
N LEU A 19 36.65 15.16 -15.15
CA LEU A 19 35.37 15.59 -15.72
C LEU A 19 34.27 14.53 -15.48
N LEU A 20 34.57 13.26 -15.70
CA LEU A 20 33.66 12.15 -15.44
C LEU A 20 33.28 12.07 -13.94
N ALA A 21 34.26 12.21 -13.05
CA ALA A 21 34.01 12.26 -11.60
C ALA A 21 33.07 13.41 -11.20
N ILE A 22 33.26 14.58 -11.80
CA ILE A 22 32.39 15.76 -11.59
C ILE A 22 30.96 15.45 -12.09
N VAL A 23 30.81 14.86 -13.27
CA VAL A 23 29.50 14.50 -13.84
C VAL A 23 28.77 13.49 -12.93
N ILE A 24 29.48 12.46 -12.45
CA ILE A 24 28.93 11.46 -11.52
C ILE A 24 28.54 12.12 -10.18
N PHE A 25 29.38 12.98 -9.64
CA PHE A 25 29.11 13.71 -8.39
C PHE A 25 27.88 14.62 -8.52
N LEU A 26 27.70 15.25 -9.68
CA LEU A 26 26.57 16.12 -9.97
C LEU A 26 25.32 15.36 -10.45
N LEU A 27 25.36 14.02 -10.54
CA LEU A 27 24.24 13.23 -11.03
C LEU A 27 22.91 13.51 -10.30
N PRO A 28 22.86 13.58 -8.95
CA PRO A 28 21.62 13.93 -8.25
C PRO A 28 21.10 15.32 -8.63
N PHE A 29 21.98 16.28 -8.83
CA PHE A 29 21.60 17.61 -9.30
C PHE A 29 20.95 17.55 -10.68
N TRP A 30 21.52 16.82 -11.62
CA TRP A 30 20.93 16.65 -12.95
C TRP A 30 19.60 15.93 -12.92
N MET A 31 19.46 14.91 -12.07
CA MET A 31 18.18 14.21 -11.86
C MET A 31 17.08 15.16 -11.35
N LEU A 32 17.43 16.07 -10.43
CA LEU A 32 16.53 17.11 -9.93
C LEU A 32 16.18 18.13 -11.04
N VAL A 33 17.17 18.59 -11.82
CA VAL A 33 16.96 19.51 -12.95
C VAL A 33 16.02 18.88 -13.98
N VAL A 34 16.27 17.63 -14.39
CA VAL A 34 15.40 16.91 -15.32
C VAL A 34 13.98 16.84 -14.77
N TRP A 35 13.82 16.46 -13.49
CA TRP A 35 12.52 16.41 -12.86
C TRP A 35 11.81 17.77 -12.87
N PHE A 36 12.55 18.85 -12.60
CA PHE A 36 12.01 20.23 -12.57
C PHE A 36 11.40 20.63 -13.91
N PHE A 37 12.07 20.30 -15.02
CA PHE A 37 11.64 20.66 -16.36
C PHE A 37 10.63 19.68 -17.00
N LEU A 38 10.32 18.54 -16.35
CA LEU A 38 9.25 17.67 -16.82
C LEU A 38 7.91 18.42 -16.83
N PRO A 39 7.08 18.23 -17.86
CA PRO A 39 5.74 18.80 -17.87
C PRO A 39 4.85 18.16 -16.82
N GLY A 40 4.02 18.97 -16.18
CA GLY A 40 2.96 18.46 -15.29
C GLY A 40 1.86 17.75 -16.07
N ARG A 41 1.28 16.71 -15.48
CA ARG A 41 0.21 15.89 -16.04
C ARG A 41 -0.99 15.96 -15.12
N LYS A 42 -2.08 16.63 -15.59
CA LYS A 42 -3.29 16.74 -14.77
C LYS A 42 -3.97 15.38 -14.68
N LEU A 43 -4.14 14.88 -13.46
CA LEU A 43 -4.89 13.66 -13.12
C LEU A 43 -5.43 13.85 -11.71
N LEU A 44 -6.73 14.09 -11.55
CA LEU A 44 -7.34 14.29 -10.24
C LEU A 44 -7.77 12.96 -9.64
N ILE A 45 -7.09 12.54 -8.58
CA ILE A 45 -7.36 11.30 -7.85
C ILE A 45 -8.02 11.65 -6.52
N ALA A 46 -9.19 11.10 -6.26
CA ALA A 46 -9.82 11.14 -4.93
C ALA A 46 -9.19 10.04 -4.07
N ILE A 47 -8.32 10.44 -3.13
CA ILE A 47 -7.61 9.54 -2.21
C ILE A 47 -8.42 9.44 -0.93
N VAL A 48 -8.75 8.23 -0.50
CA VAL A 48 -9.44 7.97 0.78
C VAL A 48 -8.52 7.18 1.68
N ASP A 49 -8.25 7.73 2.87
CA ASP A 49 -7.42 7.13 3.90
C ASP A 49 -8.01 7.42 5.27
N LYS A 50 -8.46 6.39 5.97
CA LYS A 50 -9.13 6.52 7.27
C LYS A 50 -8.25 6.15 8.46
N THR A 51 -7.01 5.71 8.21
CA THR A 51 -6.11 5.12 9.22
C THR A 51 -4.96 6.02 9.63
N VAL A 52 -4.88 7.25 9.12
CA VAL A 52 -3.78 8.19 9.37
C VAL A 52 -3.74 8.61 10.84
N VAL A 53 -2.80 8.05 11.61
CA VAL A 53 -2.59 8.39 13.04
C VAL A 53 -1.43 9.36 13.25
N GLU A 54 -0.53 9.50 12.28
CA GLU A 54 0.65 10.35 12.34
C GLU A 54 0.87 11.13 11.05
N HIS A 55 1.52 12.28 11.16
CA HIS A 55 2.04 13.00 9.99
C HIS A 55 3.42 12.42 9.59
N PRO A 56 3.69 12.24 8.31
CA PRO A 56 3.00 12.74 7.10
C PRO A 56 2.01 11.75 6.43
N GLY A 57 1.38 10.83 7.14
CA GLY A 57 0.42 9.90 6.55
C GLY A 57 1.11 8.77 5.78
N GLN A 58 1.70 7.82 6.53
CA GLN A 58 2.50 6.74 5.95
C GLN A 58 1.66 5.84 5.04
N GLU A 59 0.38 5.64 5.38
CA GLU A 59 -0.57 4.75 4.70
C GLU A 59 -0.84 5.14 3.23
N HIS A 60 -0.59 6.40 2.84
CA HIS A 60 -0.70 6.84 1.44
C HIS A 60 0.59 7.50 0.89
N LEU A 61 1.67 7.47 1.64
CA LEU A 61 2.94 8.12 1.27
C LEU A 61 3.51 7.56 -0.04
N SER A 62 3.40 6.24 -0.24
CA SER A 62 3.89 5.59 -1.46
C SER A 62 3.16 6.07 -2.72
N LEU A 63 1.84 6.29 -2.64
CA LEU A 63 1.07 6.87 -3.72
C LEU A 63 1.55 8.29 -4.04
N HIS A 64 1.69 9.13 -3.02
CA HIS A 64 2.18 10.51 -3.19
C HIS A 64 3.59 10.55 -3.78
N TRP A 65 4.44 9.58 -3.43
CA TRP A 65 5.75 9.44 -4.05
C TRP A 65 5.64 9.20 -5.56
N VAL A 66 4.78 8.28 -5.99
CA VAL A 66 4.55 7.98 -7.42
C VAL A 66 3.96 9.19 -8.14
N LEU A 67 2.94 9.84 -7.54
CA LEU A 67 2.30 11.03 -8.12
C LEU A 67 3.32 12.15 -8.34
N ASN A 68 4.19 12.40 -7.35
CA ASN A 68 5.21 13.44 -7.46
C ASN A 68 6.32 13.07 -8.47
N GLN A 69 6.79 11.82 -8.47
CA GLN A 69 7.83 11.34 -9.39
C GLN A 69 7.38 11.43 -10.84
N GLU A 70 6.12 11.13 -11.12
CA GLU A 70 5.54 11.17 -12.45
C GLU A 70 4.90 12.53 -12.79
N LYS A 71 5.00 13.52 -11.88
CA LYS A 71 4.42 14.87 -12.00
C LYS A 71 2.93 14.87 -12.32
N PHE A 72 2.17 13.98 -11.69
CA PHE A 72 0.73 14.10 -11.65
C PHE A 72 0.30 15.27 -10.77
N LEU A 73 -0.62 16.08 -11.25
CA LEU A 73 -1.10 17.30 -10.62
C LEU A 73 -2.61 17.20 -10.39
N LYS A 74 -3.11 17.81 -9.31
CA LYS A 74 -4.56 17.93 -9.02
C LYS A 74 -5.28 18.79 -10.05
N ASN A 75 -4.59 19.82 -10.52
CA ASN A 75 -5.02 20.76 -11.56
C ASN A 75 -3.82 21.09 -12.45
N ASN A 76 -3.81 22.22 -13.13
CA ASN A 76 -2.71 22.58 -14.04
C ASN A 76 -1.42 22.98 -13.30
N THR A 77 -1.45 23.27 -12.00
CA THR A 77 -0.32 23.82 -11.23
C THR A 77 -0.03 23.07 -9.94
N ASP A 78 -1.06 22.58 -9.24
CA ASP A 78 -0.93 22.15 -7.86
C ASP A 78 -0.59 20.67 -7.76
N ARG A 79 0.46 20.37 -6.99
CA ARG A 79 0.89 19.02 -6.66
C ARG A 79 0.03 18.46 -5.52
N TYR A 80 0.16 17.15 -5.35
CA TYR A 80 -0.41 16.46 -4.20
C TYR A 80 0.45 16.67 -2.95
N GLU A 81 -0.22 16.99 -1.83
CA GLU A 81 0.37 17.14 -0.50
C GLU A 81 -0.17 16.05 0.43
N PRO A 82 0.68 15.13 0.97
CA PRO A 82 0.22 13.98 1.75
C PRO A 82 -0.63 14.34 2.98
N ASP A 83 -0.33 15.47 3.60
CA ASP A 83 -1.02 15.97 4.80
C ASP A 83 -2.34 16.70 4.52
N LYS A 84 -2.73 16.88 3.24
CA LYS A 84 -3.90 17.69 2.86
C LYS A 84 -4.84 17.03 1.85
N ASP A 85 -4.29 16.26 0.91
CA ASP A 85 -4.98 15.86 -0.30
C ASP A 85 -5.54 14.44 -0.20
N TYR A 86 -6.29 14.17 0.87
CA TYR A 86 -7.03 12.93 1.06
C TYR A 86 -8.35 13.18 1.81
N PHE A 87 -9.23 12.21 1.77
CA PHE A 87 -10.46 12.14 2.54
C PHE A 87 -10.30 11.12 3.66
N GLY A 88 -10.53 11.52 4.92
CA GLY A 88 -10.40 10.62 6.04
C GLY A 88 -10.12 11.29 7.38
N PHE A 89 -9.25 10.67 8.16
CA PHE A 89 -8.86 11.12 9.49
C PHE A 89 -7.64 12.02 9.43
N PHE A 90 -7.72 13.22 10.00
CA PHE A 90 -6.64 14.20 10.05
C PHE A 90 -6.18 14.38 11.50
N PRO A 91 -5.00 13.84 11.86
CA PRO A 91 -4.44 14.04 13.19
C PRO A 91 -4.10 15.51 13.42
N LEU A 92 -4.30 15.98 14.65
CA LEU A 92 -3.92 17.30 15.13
C LEU A 92 -3.17 17.15 16.46
N GLU A 93 -2.57 18.23 16.94
CA GLU A 93 -1.90 18.26 18.24
C GLU A 93 -2.90 18.00 19.41
N ASP A 94 -2.38 17.57 20.55
CA ASP A 94 -3.13 17.35 21.80
C ASP A 94 -4.31 16.36 21.67
N GLU A 95 -4.10 15.23 20.99
CA GLU A 95 -5.12 14.17 20.79
C GLU A 95 -6.40 14.68 20.10
N LYS A 96 -6.31 15.84 19.41
CA LYS A 96 -7.41 16.39 18.61
C LYS A 96 -7.30 15.84 17.18
N TYR A 97 -8.43 15.79 16.49
CA TYR A 97 -8.49 15.38 15.09
C TYR A 97 -9.59 16.10 14.33
N LYS A 98 -9.49 16.05 13.02
CA LYS A 98 -10.53 16.53 12.10
C LYS A 98 -10.90 15.40 11.14
N LEU A 99 -12.21 15.24 10.92
CA LEU A 99 -12.73 14.29 9.95
C LEU A 99 -13.09 15.03 8.66
N LYS A 100 -12.55 14.57 7.54
CA LYS A 100 -12.86 15.08 6.19
C LYS A 100 -13.21 13.92 5.25
N GLY A 101 -13.89 12.88 5.75
CA GLY A 101 -14.27 11.73 4.94
C GLY A 101 -15.48 11.98 4.04
N LEU A 102 -15.65 11.08 3.07
CA LEU A 102 -16.78 11.15 2.11
C LEU A 102 -18.13 10.90 2.77
N GLU A 103 -18.19 10.27 3.94
CA GLU A 103 -19.41 10.06 4.72
C GLU A 103 -20.12 11.37 5.12
N ARG A 104 -19.41 12.49 4.98
CA ARG A 104 -19.96 13.85 5.24
C ARG A 104 -20.57 14.50 4.00
N PHE A 105 -20.44 13.87 2.85
CA PHE A 105 -20.94 14.39 1.58
C PHE A 105 -22.38 13.93 1.33
N ASP A 106 -23.21 14.83 0.82
CA ASP A 106 -24.49 14.44 0.27
C ASP A 106 -24.33 13.83 -1.14
N SER A 107 -25.44 13.31 -1.68
CA SER A 107 -25.44 12.66 -3.00
C SER A 107 -25.01 13.60 -4.14
N THR A 108 -25.35 14.88 -4.06
CA THR A 108 -25.01 15.89 -5.08
C THR A 108 -23.50 16.17 -5.05
N GLN A 109 -22.92 16.29 -3.85
CA GLN A 109 -21.48 16.49 -3.67
C GLN A 109 -20.68 15.27 -4.17
N LEU A 110 -21.15 14.04 -3.89
CA LEU A 110 -20.51 12.82 -4.39
C LEU A 110 -20.64 12.70 -5.92
N GLN A 111 -21.77 13.04 -6.49
CA GLN A 111 -21.94 13.11 -7.95
C GLN A 111 -20.97 14.11 -8.57
N LYS A 112 -20.85 15.30 -8.00
CA LYS A 112 -19.90 16.32 -8.45
C LYS A 112 -18.46 15.79 -8.35
N LEU A 113 -18.06 15.25 -7.19
CA LEU A 113 -16.72 14.66 -7.02
C LEU A 113 -16.45 13.57 -8.04
N SER A 114 -17.43 12.70 -8.34
CA SER A 114 -17.28 11.64 -9.34
C SER A 114 -17.18 12.16 -10.78
N VAL A 115 -17.64 13.38 -11.06
CA VAL A 115 -17.40 14.06 -12.35
C VAL A 115 -16.00 14.65 -12.38
N ASP A 116 -15.62 15.35 -11.33
CA ASP A 116 -14.36 16.10 -11.24
C ASP A 116 -13.13 15.20 -11.13
N ALA A 117 -13.19 14.14 -10.30
CA ALA A 117 -12.09 13.19 -10.14
C ALA A 117 -11.94 12.29 -11.37
N ASP A 118 -10.69 12.06 -11.81
CA ASP A 118 -10.36 11.12 -12.88
C ASP A 118 -10.25 9.70 -12.33
N ALA A 119 -9.76 9.52 -11.10
CA ALA A 119 -9.61 8.22 -10.46
C ALA A 119 -10.01 8.29 -8.98
N ALA A 120 -10.30 7.12 -8.40
CA ALA A 120 -10.48 6.91 -6.97
C ALA A 120 -9.42 5.94 -6.45
N TYR A 121 -8.81 6.24 -5.30
CA TYR A 121 -7.90 5.33 -4.62
C TYR A 121 -8.23 5.28 -3.12
N ILE A 122 -8.72 4.14 -2.66
CA ILE A 122 -8.87 3.86 -1.22
C ILE A 122 -7.64 3.11 -0.76
N THR A 123 -6.78 3.77 0.02
CA THR A 123 -5.53 3.20 0.53
C THR A 123 -5.77 2.36 1.77
N ASP A 124 -6.55 2.87 2.71
CA ASP A 124 -6.92 2.14 3.91
C ASP A 124 -8.27 2.66 4.48
N ALA A 125 -9.12 1.74 4.91
CA ALA A 125 -10.37 2.04 5.61
C ALA A 125 -10.47 1.37 6.99
N TYR A 126 -9.41 0.73 7.51
CA TYR A 126 -9.41 0.14 8.86
C TYR A 126 -9.79 1.18 9.92
N GLY A 127 -9.15 2.34 9.87
CA GLY A 127 -9.47 3.45 10.73
C GLY A 127 -8.62 3.55 12.00
N VAL A 128 -9.09 4.36 12.93
CA VAL A 128 -8.39 4.74 14.16
C VAL A 128 -9.18 4.27 15.37
N PHE A 129 -8.53 3.55 16.28
CA PHE A 129 -9.11 3.02 17.50
C PHE A 129 -8.67 3.85 18.71
N ARG A 130 -9.46 3.80 19.81
CA ARG A 130 -9.23 4.62 21.00
C ARG A 130 -7.86 4.39 21.64
N ASN A 131 -7.41 3.15 21.71
CA ASN A 131 -6.12 2.78 22.31
C ASN A 131 -4.91 3.14 21.43
N GLU A 132 -5.14 3.40 20.14
CA GLU A 132 -4.11 3.88 19.21
C GLU A 132 -4.00 5.40 19.23
N TRP A 133 -5.15 6.06 19.42
CA TRP A 133 -5.22 7.53 19.34
C TRP A 133 -4.94 8.22 20.68
N PHE A 134 -5.52 7.74 21.76
CA PHE A 134 -5.37 8.38 23.08
C PHE A 134 -4.17 7.81 23.87
N LYS A 135 -3.29 8.68 24.36
CA LYS A 135 -2.02 8.34 25.06
C LYS A 135 -2.20 7.41 26.27
N GLN A 136 -3.37 7.41 26.90
CA GLN A 136 -3.69 6.51 28.01
C GLN A 136 -4.20 5.13 27.55
N GLY A 137 -4.27 4.90 26.25
CA GLY A 137 -4.74 3.63 25.69
C GLY A 137 -3.72 2.50 25.89
N ASN A 138 -4.23 1.29 26.18
CA ASN A 138 -3.42 0.09 26.17
C ASN A 138 -3.47 -0.56 24.78
N ILE A 139 -2.42 -0.45 23.99
CA ILE A 139 -2.32 -0.99 22.63
C ILE A 139 -2.50 -2.52 22.61
N GLN A 140 -2.27 -3.21 23.73
CA GLN A 140 -2.42 -4.65 23.84
C GLN A 140 -3.88 -5.14 23.83
N ASP A 141 -4.83 -4.26 24.12
CA ASP A 141 -6.26 -4.58 24.16
C ASP A 141 -6.99 -4.02 22.92
N ARG A 142 -8.06 -4.69 22.52
CA ARG A 142 -9.02 -4.10 21.55
C ARG A 142 -9.80 -2.99 22.23
N SER A 143 -10.02 -1.91 21.52
CA SER A 143 -10.78 -0.75 21.99
C SER A 143 -11.90 -0.37 21.02
N GLY A 144 -12.75 0.58 21.43
CA GLY A 144 -13.77 1.13 20.55
C GLY A 144 -13.15 1.93 19.40
N ILE A 145 -13.81 1.91 18.25
CA ILE A 145 -13.42 2.69 17.09
C ILE A 145 -13.70 4.19 17.31
N VAL A 146 -12.77 5.04 16.88
CA VAL A 146 -12.95 6.49 16.80
C VAL A 146 -13.48 6.86 15.41
N TYR A 147 -12.89 6.29 14.36
CA TYR A 147 -13.24 6.55 12.98
C TYR A 147 -12.72 5.41 12.09
N GLY A 148 -13.49 4.96 11.09
CA GLY A 148 -13.04 3.92 10.15
C GLY A 148 -14.19 3.14 9.53
N GLY A 149 -13.84 2.15 8.73
CA GLY A 149 -14.73 1.35 7.90
C GLY A 149 -15.16 2.09 6.62
N MET A 150 -15.38 1.33 5.55
CA MET A 150 -16.01 1.87 4.34
C MET A 150 -17.44 2.31 4.67
N SER A 151 -17.76 3.56 4.39
CA SER A 151 -19.11 4.12 4.56
C SER A 151 -20.00 3.83 3.36
N LYS A 152 -21.32 4.04 3.51
CA LYS A 152 -22.27 3.99 2.37
C LYS A 152 -21.92 5.03 1.30
N GLN A 153 -21.40 6.18 1.70
CA GLN A 153 -20.98 7.24 0.81
C GLN A 153 -19.71 6.90 0.04
N ASP A 154 -18.73 6.23 0.70
CA ASP A 154 -17.54 5.73 0.01
C ASP A 154 -17.95 4.73 -1.09
N LEU A 155 -18.79 3.75 -0.74
CA LEU A 155 -19.29 2.77 -1.71
C LEU A 155 -20.07 3.43 -2.84
N TYR A 156 -20.99 4.36 -2.53
CA TYR A 156 -21.75 5.07 -3.53
C TYR A 156 -20.86 5.89 -4.46
N PHE A 157 -19.81 6.52 -3.94
CA PHE A 157 -18.81 7.20 -4.76
C PHE A 157 -18.09 6.22 -5.71
N LEU A 158 -17.68 5.05 -5.24
CA LEU A 158 -17.06 4.03 -6.09
C LEU A 158 -18.04 3.52 -7.18
N GLU A 159 -19.34 3.35 -6.86
CA GLU A 159 -20.36 2.99 -7.85
C GLU A 159 -20.51 4.08 -8.91
N LEU A 160 -20.48 5.36 -8.52
CA LEU A 160 -20.49 6.48 -9.47
C LEU A 160 -19.23 6.51 -10.36
N MET A 161 -18.05 6.24 -9.79
CA MET A 161 -16.79 6.13 -10.56
C MET A 161 -16.87 4.98 -11.58
N LYS A 162 -17.40 3.82 -11.17
CA LYS A 162 -17.67 2.68 -12.06
C LYS A 162 -18.60 3.04 -13.19
N GLN A 163 -19.76 3.67 -12.90
CA GLN A 163 -20.71 4.12 -13.92
C GLN A 163 -20.09 5.10 -14.92
N LYS A 164 -19.14 5.93 -14.48
CA LYS A 164 -18.41 6.89 -15.32
C LYS A 164 -17.18 6.29 -16.01
N ARG A 165 -16.98 4.96 -15.91
CA ARG A 165 -15.89 4.22 -16.54
C ARG A 165 -14.50 4.70 -16.12
N LYS A 166 -14.38 5.16 -14.87
CA LYS A 166 -13.13 5.68 -14.31
C LYS A 166 -12.30 4.61 -13.62
N LEU A 167 -11.05 4.94 -13.35
CA LEU A 167 -10.13 4.07 -12.60
C LEU A 167 -10.50 4.06 -11.12
N ILE A 168 -10.55 2.86 -10.56
CA ILE A 168 -10.77 2.60 -9.14
C ILE A 168 -9.66 1.69 -8.65
N ILE A 169 -8.96 2.09 -7.60
CA ILE A 169 -7.98 1.25 -6.89
C ILE A 169 -8.41 1.17 -5.43
N THR A 170 -8.46 -0.04 -4.88
CA THR A 170 -8.75 -0.27 -3.46
C THR A 170 -7.74 -1.26 -2.90
N GLU A 171 -7.35 -1.07 -1.66
CA GLU A 171 -6.40 -1.93 -0.98
C GLU A 171 -7.03 -2.69 0.19
N PHE A 172 -6.24 -3.48 0.85
CA PHE A 172 -6.47 -4.14 2.13
C PHE A 172 -7.28 -3.26 3.10
N ASN A 173 -8.07 -3.87 3.96
CA ASN A 173 -8.98 -3.21 4.90
C ASN A 173 -10.12 -2.38 4.28
N SER A 174 -10.22 -2.25 2.97
CA SER A 174 -11.36 -1.54 2.36
C SER A 174 -12.69 -2.24 2.66
N ILE A 175 -12.70 -3.58 2.68
CA ILE A 175 -13.88 -4.41 2.89
C ILE A 175 -13.83 -5.25 4.18
N GLY A 176 -12.66 -5.38 4.80
CA GLY A 176 -12.49 -6.03 6.08
C GLY A 176 -13.17 -5.28 7.23
N SER A 177 -13.10 -5.83 8.44
CA SER A 177 -13.52 -5.12 9.66
C SER A 177 -12.73 -3.81 9.81
N PRO A 178 -13.39 -2.68 10.15
CA PRO A 178 -14.73 -2.53 10.72
C PRO A 178 -15.83 -2.19 9.71
N THR A 179 -15.64 -2.40 8.41
CA THR A 179 -16.68 -2.16 7.40
C THR A 179 -17.92 -3.01 7.69
N GLU A 180 -19.10 -2.37 7.71
CA GLU A 180 -20.37 -3.05 7.97
C GLU A 180 -20.63 -4.16 6.93
N PRO A 181 -21.14 -5.35 7.34
CA PRO A 181 -21.40 -6.46 6.44
C PRO A 181 -22.30 -6.13 5.24
N ALA A 182 -23.30 -5.27 5.41
CA ALA A 182 -24.18 -4.84 4.32
C ALA A 182 -23.43 -4.05 3.23
N ILE A 183 -22.48 -3.19 3.64
CA ILE A 183 -21.64 -2.39 2.74
C ILE A 183 -20.64 -3.31 2.04
N ARG A 184 -19.98 -4.21 2.80
CA ARG A 184 -19.07 -5.23 2.26
C ARG A 184 -19.74 -6.07 1.19
N ASN A 185 -20.88 -6.68 1.51
CA ASN A 185 -21.61 -7.54 0.57
C ASN A 185 -21.98 -6.80 -0.73
N LYS A 186 -22.35 -5.54 -0.63
CA LYS A 186 -22.66 -4.72 -1.80
C LYS A 186 -21.41 -4.42 -2.63
N PHE A 187 -20.27 -4.11 -1.98
CA PHE A 187 -18.99 -3.93 -2.65
C PHE A 187 -18.57 -5.22 -3.38
N GLU A 188 -18.63 -6.36 -2.69
CA GLU A 188 -18.29 -7.67 -3.24
C GLU A 188 -19.11 -8.00 -4.50
N GLN A 189 -20.42 -7.77 -4.45
CA GLN A 189 -21.32 -7.94 -5.60
C GLN A 189 -20.98 -6.97 -6.74
N THR A 190 -20.65 -5.72 -6.41
CA THR A 190 -20.39 -4.67 -7.38
C THR A 190 -19.07 -4.90 -8.12
N PHE A 191 -18.05 -5.40 -7.45
CA PHE A 191 -16.69 -5.54 -7.98
C PHE A 191 -16.24 -6.99 -8.20
N GLY A 192 -17.05 -7.97 -7.84
CA GLY A 192 -16.74 -9.39 -8.09
C GLY A 192 -15.57 -9.92 -7.26
N ILE A 193 -15.41 -9.42 -6.03
CA ILE A 193 -14.46 -9.89 -5.03
C ILE A 193 -15.25 -10.47 -3.86
N HIS A 194 -14.71 -11.46 -3.19
CA HIS A 194 -15.29 -12.00 -1.97
C HIS A 194 -14.20 -12.19 -0.91
N TRP A 195 -14.39 -11.55 0.24
CA TRP A 195 -13.52 -11.69 1.40
C TRP A 195 -13.91 -12.90 2.24
N SER A 196 -12.94 -13.72 2.60
CA SER A 196 -13.18 -14.95 3.38
C SER A 196 -13.43 -14.71 4.88
N GLY A 197 -13.30 -13.49 5.35
CA GLY A 197 -13.30 -13.16 6.79
C GLY A 197 -11.92 -13.34 7.45
N TRP A 198 -10.94 -13.89 6.76
CA TRP A 198 -9.60 -14.10 7.27
C TRP A 198 -8.65 -12.99 6.84
N ILE A 199 -7.84 -12.53 7.79
CA ILE A 199 -6.64 -11.71 7.57
C ILE A 199 -5.42 -12.47 8.07
N GLY A 200 -4.26 -12.17 7.53
CA GLY A 200 -3.01 -12.80 7.96
C GLY A 200 -1.86 -11.81 8.09
N ARG A 201 -0.88 -12.13 8.94
CA ARG A 201 0.39 -11.40 9.08
C ARG A 201 1.51 -12.34 9.51
N TYR A 202 2.71 -12.06 9.02
CA TYR A 202 3.92 -12.71 9.53
C TYR A 202 4.44 -12.00 10.79
N PHE A 203 4.95 -12.79 11.74
CA PHE A 203 5.66 -12.34 12.93
C PHE A 203 7.01 -13.03 13.02
N GLU A 204 8.08 -12.27 13.32
CA GLU A 204 9.43 -12.83 13.44
C GLU A 204 9.58 -13.78 14.63
N SER A 205 8.77 -13.59 15.65
CA SER A 205 8.73 -14.44 16.83
C SER A 205 7.34 -14.42 17.47
N PHE A 206 6.86 -15.57 17.89
CA PHE A 206 5.68 -15.71 18.73
C PHE A 206 6.02 -15.78 20.24
N ASP A 207 7.30 -15.64 20.60
CA ASP A 207 7.71 -15.54 21.99
C ASP A 207 7.38 -14.15 22.53
N THR A 208 6.41 -14.08 23.45
CA THR A 208 5.91 -12.84 24.06
C THR A 208 6.95 -12.10 24.91
N THR A 209 8.03 -12.78 25.28
CA THR A 209 9.14 -12.16 26.03
C THR A 209 10.06 -11.35 25.11
N ILE A 210 10.17 -11.78 23.86
CA ILE A 210 11.04 -11.19 22.83
C ILE A 210 10.28 -10.20 21.96
N ASN A 211 9.15 -10.62 21.38
CA ASN A 211 8.39 -9.81 20.43
C ASN A 211 7.31 -8.99 21.15
N LYS A 212 7.55 -7.68 21.26
CA LYS A 212 6.60 -6.73 21.88
C LYS A 212 5.53 -6.20 20.89
N GLU A 213 5.72 -6.43 19.60
CA GLU A 213 4.72 -6.08 18.57
C GLU A 213 3.60 -7.12 18.44
N LEU A 214 3.76 -8.28 19.08
CA LEU A 214 2.73 -9.30 19.06
C LEU A 214 1.50 -8.82 19.85
N PRO A 215 0.32 -8.64 19.21
CA PRO A 215 -0.83 -8.05 19.87
C PRO A 215 -1.35 -8.94 21.02
N GLY A 216 -1.57 -8.36 22.19
CA GLY A 216 -2.08 -9.09 23.35
C GLY A 216 -3.46 -9.71 23.11
N TRP A 217 -4.32 -9.01 22.34
CA TRP A 217 -5.64 -9.53 21.96
C TRP A 217 -5.55 -10.79 21.08
N LEU A 218 -4.54 -10.90 20.19
CA LEU A 218 -4.31 -12.10 19.36
C LEU A 218 -4.00 -13.31 20.26
N ILE A 219 -3.10 -13.14 21.21
CA ILE A 219 -2.74 -14.19 22.18
C ILE A 219 -3.97 -14.60 23.00
N LYS A 220 -4.74 -13.62 23.48
CA LYS A 220 -5.95 -13.83 24.27
C LYS A 220 -7.01 -14.63 23.48
N ASN A 221 -7.20 -14.27 22.20
CA ASN A 221 -8.15 -14.95 21.32
C ASN A 221 -7.73 -16.40 21.07
N TYR A 222 -6.44 -16.66 20.78
CA TYR A 222 -5.94 -18.02 20.65
C TYR A 222 -6.15 -18.86 21.91
N LYS A 223 -5.74 -18.34 23.07
CA LYS A 223 -5.86 -19.01 24.37
C LYS A 223 -7.30 -19.39 24.72
N ARG A 224 -8.28 -18.57 24.31
CA ARG A 224 -9.71 -18.80 24.58
C ARG A 224 -10.21 -20.14 24.01
N THR A 225 -9.66 -20.56 22.88
CA THR A 225 -10.04 -21.80 22.17
C THR A 225 -9.07 -22.97 22.39
N HIS A 226 -7.91 -22.73 23.07
CA HIS A 226 -6.83 -23.71 23.21
C HIS A 226 -6.42 -23.91 24.68
N ASN A 227 -7.36 -24.17 25.56
CA ASN A 227 -7.13 -24.50 26.98
C ASN A 227 -6.19 -23.49 27.70
N ASN A 228 -6.29 -22.20 27.36
CA ASN A 228 -5.46 -21.11 27.91
C ASN A 228 -3.95 -21.30 27.68
N GLN A 229 -3.53 -22.05 26.65
CA GLN A 229 -2.13 -22.29 26.33
C GLN A 229 -1.66 -21.42 25.16
N TRP A 230 -0.39 -21.03 25.19
CA TRP A 230 0.32 -20.35 24.09
C TRP A 230 1.67 -21.08 23.88
N PRO A 231 1.69 -22.10 23.01
CA PRO A 231 2.89 -22.95 22.88
C PRO A 231 3.93 -22.42 21.89
N PHE A 232 3.66 -21.34 21.18
CA PHE A 232 4.47 -20.85 20.08
C PHE A 232 5.63 -19.97 20.55
N LYS A 233 6.79 -20.11 19.89
CA LYS A 233 7.99 -19.30 20.17
C LYS A 233 8.67 -18.80 18.90
N LYS A 234 8.74 -19.64 17.86
CA LYS A 234 9.39 -19.27 16.60
C LYS A 234 8.52 -18.30 15.81
N GLY A 235 9.09 -17.66 14.80
CA GLY A 235 8.33 -16.83 13.87
C GLY A 235 7.40 -17.66 13.00
N GLY A 236 6.50 -16.97 12.29
CA GLY A 236 5.54 -17.63 11.40
C GLY A 236 4.38 -16.72 11.02
N VAL A 237 3.30 -17.32 10.53
CA VAL A 237 2.11 -16.59 10.08
C VAL A 237 0.95 -16.81 11.04
N ALA A 238 0.36 -15.72 11.50
CA ALA A 238 -0.90 -15.74 12.24
C ALA A 238 -2.04 -15.37 11.29
N PHE A 239 -3.13 -16.14 11.34
CA PHE A 239 -4.40 -15.85 10.69
C PHE A 239 -5.44 -15.54 11.75
N ILE A 240 -6.23 -14.51 11.48
CA ILE A 240 -7.31 -14.08 12.36
C ILE A 240 -8.60 -14.00 11.56
N ASN A 241 -9.65 -14.64 12.06
CA ASN A 241 -10.97 -14.49 11.49
C ASN A 241 -11.69 -13.33 12.18
N ALA A 242 -12.09 -12.32 11.40
CA ALA A 242 -12.68 -11.10 11.93
C ALA A 242 -14.13 -11.28 12.44
N ASP A 243 -14.84 -12.32 11.99
CA ASP A 243 -16.24 -12.55 12.38
C ASP A 243 -16.38 -13.27 13.73
N ASN A 244 -15.44 -14.15 14.07
CA ASN A 244 -15.52 -14.98 15.29
C ASN A 244 -14.26 -14.93 16.17
N ASP A 245 -13.28 -14.12 15.82
CA ASP A 245 -12.01 -13.97 16.54
C ASP A 245 -11.14 -15.23 16.64
N LEU A 246 -11.39 -16.23 15.81
CA LEU A 246 -10.52 -17.40 15.75
C LEU A 246 -9.13 -17.01 15.30
N VAL A 247 -8.13 -17.67 15.89
CA VAL A 247 -6.71 -17.47 15.54
C VAL A 247 -6.09 -18.80 15.17
N VAL A 248 -5.42 -18.84 14.02
CA VAL A 248 -4.64 -19.99 13.55
C VAL A 248 -3.19 -19.56 13.42
N ILE A 249 -2.26 -20.35 13.97
CA ILE A 249 -0.82 -20.03 13.94
C ILE A 249 -0.08 -21.10 13.15
N LEU A 250 0.62 -20.66 12.11
CA LEU A 250 1.60 -21.48 11.40
C LEU A 250 3.01 -21.08 11.81
N GLU A 251 3.64 -21.89 12.65
CA GLU A 251 4.99 -21.66 13.14
C GLU A 251 6.04 -22.22 12.19
N ASN A 252 7.15 -21.51 12.02
CA ASN A 252 8.30 -21.94 11.23
C ASN A 252 8.83 -23.29 11.71
N GLU A 253 9.36 -24.08 10.79
CA GLU A 253 9.89 -25.43 10.98
C GLU A 253 8.83 -26.47 11.36
N LYS A 254 7.73 -26.09 12.00
CA LYS A 254 6.65 -27.00 12.35
C LYS A 254 5.58 -27.10 11.24
N HIS A 255 5.21 -25.97 10.65
CA HIS A 255 4.10 -25.87 9.70
C HIS A 255 4.54 -25.31 8.34
N LEU A 256 5.57 -24.47 8.32
CA LEU A 256 6.04 -23.76 7.14
C LEU A 256 7.33 -24.38 6.58
N LYS A 257 7.42 -24.49 5.24
CA LYS A 257 8.65 -24.85 4.52
C LYS A 257 9.56 -23.65 4.33
N THR A 258 8.97 -22.50 3.94
CA THR A 258 9.62 -21.20 3.90
C THR A 258 8.96 -20.31 4.94
N GLY A 259 9.76 -19.53 5.67
CA GLY A 259 9.26 -18.78 6.84
C GLY A 259 8.28 -17.66 6.54
N LEU A 260 8.19 -17.18 5.28
CA LEU A 260 7.49 -15.96 4.91
C LEU A 260 6.41 -16.22 3.86
N PRO A 261 5.30 -15.47 3.86
CA PRO A 261 4.43 -15.33 2.71
C PRO A 261 5.14 -14.63 1.54
N TYR A 262 4.83 -15.06 0.33
CA TYR A 262 5.35 -14.45 -0.89
C TYR A 262 4.23 -14.14 -1.87
N ILE A 263 4.39 -13.05 -2.60
CA ILE A 263 3.59 -12.70 -3.77
C ILE A 263 4.34 -13.21 -5.01
N TYR A 264 3.65 -13.96 -5.85
CA TYR A 264 4.15 -14.46 -7.13
C TYR A 264 3.38 -13.77 -8.26
N ALA A 265 4.10 -13.08 -9.13
CA ALA A 265 3.51 -12.42 -10.28
C ALA A 265 3.17 -13.42 -11.40
N SER A 266 2.09 -13.18 -12.13
CA SER A 266 1.82 -13.82 -13.40
C SER A 266 2.76 -13.29 -14.47
N GLN A 267 2.78 -13.91 -15.67
CA GLN A 267 3.56 -13.40 -16.79
C GLN A 267 3.15 -11.96 -17.15
N GLU A 268 1.86 -11.66 -17.14
CA GLU A 268 1.34 -10.30 -17.34
C GLU A 268 1.84 -9.33 -16.26
N GLY A 269 1.82 -9.76 -14.99
CA GLY A 269 2.35 -8.97 -13.86
C GLY A 269 3.81 -8.59 -14.05
N MET A 270 4.63 -9.51 -14.57
CA MET A 270 6.04 -9.27 -14.85
C MET A 270 6.24 -8.38 -16.09
N ASP A 271 5.64 -8.73 -17.20
CA ASP A 271 5.94 -8.12 -18.50
C ASP A 271 5.32 -6.73 -18.64
N HIS A 272 4.08 -6.56 -18.18
CA HIS A 272 3.35 -5.31 -18.33
C HIS A 272 3.56 -4.37 -17.14
N TYR A 273 3.43 -4.89 -15.91
CA TYR A 273 3.50 -4.06 -14.70
C TYR A 273 4.90 -3.97 -14.10
N GLY A 274 5.89 -4.67 -14.65
CA GLY A 274 7.28 -4.63 -14.17
C GLY A 274 7.47 -5.19 -12.76
N MET A 275 6.58 -6.10 -12.34
CA MET A 275 6.66 -6.77 -11.05
C MET A 275 7.78 -7.82 -11.05
N PRO A 276 8.40 -8.13 -9.90
CA PRO A 276 9.30 -9.27 -9.79
C PRO A 276 8.52 -10.59 -9.83
N ASP A 277 9.12 -11.67 -10.34
CA ASP A 277 8.54 -13.01 -10.30
C ASP A 277 8.07 -13.39 -8.87
N LYS A 278 8.91 -13.06 -7.88
CA LYS A 278 8.66 -13.37 -6.47
C LYS A 278 9.00 -12.19 -5.58
N MET A 279 8.09 -11.84 -4.65
CA MET A 279 8.28 -10.77 -3.67
C MET A 279 7.86 -11.22 -2.28
N LYS A 280 8.73 -11.08 -1.27
CA LYS A 280 8.36 -11.34 0.13
C LYS A 280 7.33 -10.31 0.60
N TYR A 281 6.39 -10.75 1.45
CA TYR A 281 5.44 -9.86 2.10
C TYR A 281 5.16 -10.31 3.53
N SER A 282 5.47 -9.49 4.52
CA SER A 282 5.45 -9.85 5.94
C SER A 282 4.37 -9.12 6.75
N PHE A 283 3.59 -8.27 6.11
CA PHE A 283 2.61 -7.41 6.78
C PHE A 283 1.19 -7.95 6.65
N TRP A 284 0.19 -7.16 7.00
CA TRP A 284 -1.19 -7.57 6.95
C TRP A 284 -1.69 -7.77 5.52
N PHE A 285 -2.48 -8.81 5.31
CA PHE A 285 -3.12 -9.14 4.05
C PHE A 285 -4.51 -9.76 4.25
N ASP A 286 -5.37 -9.54 3.27
CA ASP A 286 -6.69 -10.19 3.16
C ASP A 286 -6.60 -11.53 2.46
N ILE A 287 -7.46 -12.46 2.85
CA ILE A 287 -7.70 -13.68 2.08
C ILE A 287 -8.99 -13.52 1.29
N ILE A 288 -8.86 -13.33 0.00
CA ILE A 288 -9.98 -13.11 -0.91
C ILE A 288 -10.12 -14.23 -1.96
N SER A 289 -11.28 -14.32 -2.55
CA SER A 289 -11.53 -14.99 -3.80
C SER A 289 -12.17 -14.04 -4.81
N VAL A 290 -12.11 -14.37 -6.09
CA VAL A 290 -12.60 -13.50 -7.16
C VAL A 290 -13.53 -14.22 -8.10
N ASN A 291 -14.52 -13.49 -8.62
CA ASN A 291 -15.34 -13.96 -9.73
C ASN A 291 -14.52 -13.83 -11.03
N LYS A 292 -14.03 -14.96 -11.54
CA LYS A 292 -13.19 -15.04 -12.74
C LYS A 292 -13.89 -14.60 -14.04
N ASN A 293 -15.22 -14.48 -14.04
CA ASN A 293 -15.96 -13.93 -15.18
C ASN A 293 -15.92 -12.39 -15.20
N ILE A 294 -15.56 -11.76 -14.09
CA ILE A 294 -15.46 -10.31 -13.95
C ILE A 294 -13.99 -9.89 -13.89
N ASN A 295 -13.22 -10.56 -13.05
CA ASN A 295 -11.88 -10.15 -12.68
C ASN A 295 -10.81 -11.12 -13.15
N HIS A 296 -9.61 -10.57 -13.37
CA HIS A 296 -8.39 -11.29 -13.67
C HIS A 296 -7.39 -11.15 -12.52
N VAL A 297 -6.61 -12.20 -12.24
CA VAL A 297 -5.59 -12.20 -11.17
C VAL A 297 -4.22 -12.09 -11.81
N ILE A 298 -3.48 -11.02 -11.48
CA ILE A 298 -2.13 -10.78 -12.01
C ILE A 298 -1.02 -11.15 -11.03
N SER A 299 -1.36 -11.46 -9.78
CA SER A 299 -0.45 -12.09 -8.83
C SER A 299 -1.19 -12.80 -7.70
N ASP A 300 -0.57 -13.83 -7.14
CA ASP A 300 -1.07 -14.61 -6.02
C ASP A 300 -0.15 -14.53 -4.81
N PHE A 301 -0.73 -14.48 -3.62
CA PHE A 301 -0.05 -14.87 -2.39
C PHE A 301 0.14 -16.39 -2.35
N ARG A 302 1.28 -16.82 -1.84
CA ARG A 302 1.54 -18.22 -1.51
C ARG A 302 2.22 -18.32 -0.15
N ILE A 303 1.68 -19.22 0.66
CA ILE A 303 2.23 -19.60 1.95
C ILE A 303 2.71 -21.04 1.81
N ASP A 304 4.01 -21.21 1.82
CA ASP A 304 4.64 -22.51 1.54
C ASP A 304 4.62 -23.38 2.80
N VAL A 305 3.59 -24.19 2.92
CA VAL A 305 3.31 -25.06 4.05
C VAL A 305 3.80 -26.51 3.81
N ASN A 306 4.17 -27.20 4.88
CA ASN A 306 4.37 -28.65 4.87
C ASN A 306 3.01 -29.39 5.07
N GLU A 307 3.00 -30.72 5.17
CA GLU A 307 1.78 -31.53 5.34
C GLU A 307 1.02 -31.17 6.63
N VAL A 308 1.74 -30.89 7.72
CA VAL A 308 1.14 -30.49 9.00
C VAL A 308 0.45 -29.14 8.86
N GLY A 309 1.13 -28.15 8.25
CA GLY A 309 0.58 -26.84 7.99
C GLY A 309 -0.60 -26.90 7.01
N GLN A 310 -0.55 -27.75 5.98
CA GLN A 310 -1.66 -27.93 5.06
C GLN A 310 -2.89 -28.50 5.77
N THR A 311 -2.70 -29.45 6.67
CA THR A 311 -3.78 -30.04 7.49
C THR A 311 -4.39 -28.98 8.40
N GLU A 312 -3.55 -28.16 9.05
CA GLU A 312 -4.01 -27.07 9.91
C GLU A 312 -4.86 -26.05 9.13
N LEU A 313 -4.38 -25.57 7.98
CA LEU A 313 -5.14 -24.64 7.13
C LEU A 313 -6.47 -25.22 6.66
N ALA A 314 -6.49 -26.52 6.29
CA ALA A 314 -7.67 -27.19 5.79
C ALA A 314 -8.82 -27.27 6.81
N GLN A 315 -8.49 -27.41 8.11
CA GLN A 315 -9.49 -27.42 9.21
C GLN A 315 -10.31 -26.13 9.24
N TYR A 316 -9.68 -25.00 8.89
CA TYR A 316 -10.30 -23.67 8.92
C TYR A 316 -10.68 -23.16 7.51
N LYS A 317 -10.52 -24.00 6.48
CA LYS A 317 -10.78 -23.65 5.06
C LYS A 317 -9.96 -22.43 4.60
N ILE A 318 -8.76 -22.25 5.14
CA ILE A 318 -7.82 -21.21 4.73
C ILE A 318 -7.00 -21.74 3.53
N PRO A 319 -7.03 -21.08 2.37
CA PRO A 319 -6.21 -21.47 1.24
C PRO A 319 -4.75 -21.12 1.46
N SER A 320 -3.82 -21.97 1.04
CA SER A 320 -2.38 -21.65 1.03
C SER A 320 -1.96 -20.76 -0.15
N SER A 321 -2.84 -20.55 -1.12
CA SER A 321 -2.65 -19.61 -2.23
C SER A 321 -3.97 -18.89 -2.53
N PHE A 322 -3.90 -17.58 -2.72
CA PHE A 322 -5.05 -16.69 -2.95
C PHE A 322 -4.62 -15.42 -3.68
N PRO A 323 -5.53 -14.69 -4.34
CA PRO A 323 -5.19 -13.48 -5.09
C PRO A 323 -4.49 -12.42 -4.25
N ALA A 324 -3.38 -11.89 -4.74
CA ALA A 324 -2.67 -10.72 -4.17
C ALA A 324 -3.05 -9.44 -4.91
N ILE A 325 -3.13 -9.48 -6.24
CA ILE A 325 -3.58 -8.36 -7.06
C ILE A 325 -4.61 -8.87 -8.06
N THR A 326 -5.79 -8.27 -7.98
CA THR A 326 -6.92 -8.53 -8.86
C THR A 326 -7.20 -7.31 -9.71
N THR A 327 -7.53 -7.50 -10.98
CA THR A 327 -7.83 -6.42 -11.91
C THR A 327 -9.06 -6.70 -12.76
N HIS A 328 -9.78 -5.63 -13.09
CA HIS A 328 -10.78 -5.57 -14.15
C HIS A 328 -10.40 -4.42 -15.09
N ILE A 329 -10.03 -4.77 -16.31
CA ILE A 329 -9.64 -3.78 -17.33
C ILE A 329 -10.49 -4.05 -18.56
N ASN A 330 -11.54 -3.24 -18.74
CA ASN A 330 -12.44 -3.36 -19.87
C ASN A 330 -12.95 -1.98 -20.29
N THR A 331 -13.83 -1.94 -21.26
CA THR A 331 -14.47 -0.71 -21.79
C THR A 331 -15.49 -0.10 -20.83
N ASP A 332 -16.00 -0.87 -19.86
CA ASP A 332 -17.00 -0.47 -18.89
C ASP A 332 -16.40 0.29 -17.69
N TYR A 333 -15.25 -0.16 -17.13
CA TYR A 333 -14.48 0.52 -16.09
C TYR A 333 -13.11 -0.11 -15.91
N ARG A 334 -12.26 0.49 -15.05
CA ARG A 334 -10.97 -0.08 -14.63
C ARG A 334 -10.95 -0.20 -13.11
N PHE A 335 -10.63 -1.39 -12.61
CA PHE A 335 -10.60 -1.67 -11.19
C PHE A 335 -9.38 -2.50 -10.84
N PHE A 336 -8.75 -2.16 -9.71
CA PHE A 336 -7.69 -2.92 -9.08
C PHE A 336 -8.02 -3.11 -7.60
N TYR A 337 -7.80 -4.31 -7.11
CA TYR A 337 -7.82 -4.63 -5.69
C TYR A 337 -6.48 -5.23 -5.29
N PHE A 338 -5.85 -4.63 -4.28
CA PHE A 338 -4.63 -5.13 -3.66
C PHE A 338 -5.01 -5.75 -2.31
N SER A 339 -4.85 -7.08 -2.17
CA SER A 339 -5.30 -7.79 -0.98
C SER A 339 -4.31 -7.68 0.19
N ALA A 340 -3.51 -6.63 0.21
CA ALA A 340 -2.62 -6.30 1.32
C ALA A 340 -2.38 -4.79 1.34
N ASP A 341 -1.78 -4.32 2.41
CA ASP A 341 -1.43 -2.93 2.65
C ASP A 341 -0.18 -2.56 1.83
N PHE A 342 -0.41 -2.27 0.54
CA PHE A 342 0.65 -2.03 -0.44
C PHE A 342 1.20 -0.60 -0.38
N CYS A 343 0.35 0.35 -0.06
CA CYS A 343 0.70 1.77 -0.08
C CYS A 343 1.50 2.22 1.15
N ASP A 344 1.38 1.52 2.28
CA ASP A 344 2.10 1.82 3.52
C ASP A 344 3.56 1.35 3.45
N ASN A 345 4.48 2.22 3.01
CA ASN A 345 5.92 1.92 3.02
C ASN A 345 6.72 3.11 3.57
N PRO A 346 7.76 2.86 4.40
CA PRO A 346 8.57 3.90 5.03
C PRO A 346 9.60 4.47 4.05
N ILE A 347 9.13 5.22 3.05
CA ILE A 347 9.97 5.84 2.03
C ILE A 347 10.07 7.35 2.23
N SER A 348 11.17 7.93 1.75
CA SER A 348 11.34 9.38 1.77
C SER A 348 10.69 10.02 0.54
N LEU A 349 9.68 10.85 0.74
CA LEU A 349 9.04 11.60 -0.35
C LEU A 349 10.04 12.49 -1.11
N SER A 350 11.08 13.01 -0.43
CA SER A 350 12.10 13.86 -1.08
C SER A 350 12.83 13.15 -2.21
N SER A 351 12.95 11.81 -2.16
CA SER A 351 13.58 11.04 -3.24
C SER A 351 12.78 11.04 -4.55
N SER A 352 11.50 11.36 -4.50
CA SER A 352 10.63 11.45 -5.69
C SER A 352 10.95 12.65 -6.58
N TYR A 353 11.71 13.64 -6.11
CA TYR A 353 12.15 14.77 -6.92
C TYR A 353 13.36 14.46 -7.83
N PHE A 354 13.90 13.25 -7.77
CA PHE A 354 15.06 12.85 -8.57
C PHE A 354 14.64 11.92 -9.71
N LYS A 355 14.43 12.50 -10.92
CA LYS A 355 14.02 11.66 -12.07
C LYS A 355 15.10 10.64 -12.42
N GLY A 356 14.72 9.38 -12.52
CA GLY A 356 15.64 8.28 -12.73
C GLY A 356 16.23 7.65 -11.46
N VAL A 357 15.83 8.09 -10.25
CA VAL A 357 16.29 7.52 -8.98
C VAL A 357 16.06 5.99 -8.90
N ALA A 358 15.04 5.50 -9.58
CA ALA A 358 14.74 4.07 -9.66
C ALA A 358 15.85 3.21 -10.30
N LEU A 359 16.75 3.80 -11.09
CA LEU A 359 17.94 3.12 -11.62
C LEU A 359 18.92 2.74 -10.50
N PHE A 360 18.86 3.43 -9.38
CA PHE A 360 19.69 3.23 -8.19
C PHE A 360 18.93 2.56 -7.05
N LYS A 361 17.76 1.96 -7.34
CA LYS A 361 16.90 1.35 -6.30
C LYS A 361 17.62 0.33 -5.42
N TRP A 362 18.61 -0.38 -5.95
CA TRP A 362 19.42 -1.34 -5.22
C TRP A 362 20.20 -0.74 -4.03
N MET A 363 20.41 0.59 -4.00
CA MET A 363 21.00 1.32 -2.88
C MET A 363 19.96 1.72 -1.81
N MET A 364 18.66 1.56 -2.09
CA MET A 364 17.57 2.11 -1.28
C MET A 364 16.92 1.11 -0.34
N TYR A 365 17.24 -0.19 -0.45
CA TYR A 365 16.64 -1.24 0.35
C TYR A 365 17.62 -2.39 0.63
N THR A 366 17.24 -3.26 1.56
CA THR A 366 17.89 -4.55 1.82
C THR A 366 16.84 -5.67 1.77
N GLU A 367 17.25 -6.87 1.33
CA GLU A 367 16.35 -8.02 1.34
C GLU A 367 16.61 -8.98 2.51
N ARG A 368 17.59 -8.65 3.35
CA ARG A 368 18.08 -9.57 4.41
C ARG A 368 17.10 -9.69 5.57
N GLU A 369 16.38 -8.62 5.88
CA GLU A 369 15.46 -8.56 7.02
C GLU A 369 14.03 -8.90 6.58
N PRO A 370 13.34 -9.82 7.28
CA PRO A 370 11.96 -10.20 6.96
C PRO A 370 10.98 -9.03 6.90
N LEU A 371 11.07 -8.09 7.85
CA LEU A 371 10.14 -6.96 8.00
C LEU A 371 10.56 -5.71 7.21
N GLU A 372 11.56 -5.79 6.36
CA GLU A 372 11.95 -4.65 5.53
C GLU A 372 10.93 -4.40 4.40
N ARG A 373 10.32 -3.19 4.35
CA ARG A 373 9.26 -2.80 3.40
C ARG A 373 9.74 -1.98 2.20
N LYS A 374 10.92 -1.36 2.25
CA LYS A 374 11.42 -0.52 1.14
C LYS A 374 11.65 -1.33 -0.13
N SER A 375 12.08 -2.60 0.00
CA SER A 375 12.21 -3.50 -1.15
C SER A 375 10.86 -3.73 -1.85
N PHE A 376 9.77 -3.87 -1.07
CA PHE A 376 8.42 -4.01 -1.59
C PHE A 376 8.01 -2.78 -2.41
N PHE A 377 8.23 -1.57 -1.86
CA PHE A 377 7.98 -0.34 -2.60
C PHE A 377 8.75 -0.28 -3.92
N TRP A 378 10.08 -0.45 -3.87
CA TRP A 378 10.93 -0.25 -5.05
C TRP A 378 10.76 -1.30 -6.13
N ARG A 379 10.44 -2.54 -5.76
CA ARG A 379 10.40 -3.66 -6.69
C ARG A 379 9.00 -4.01 -7.16
N LEU A 380 7.94 -3.79 -6.33
CA LEU A 380 6.58 -4.15 -6.68
C LEU A 380 5.65 -2.94 -6.75
N TYR A 381 5.44 -2.23 -5.64
CA TYR A 381 4.44 -1.14 -5.60
C TYR A 381 4.71 -0.04 -6.62
N ARG A 382 5.92 0.51 -6.61
CA ARG A 382 6.29 1.60 -7.50
C ARG A 382 6.10 1.26 -8.99
N PRO A 383 6.66 0.17 -9.56
CA PRO A 383 6.45 -0.14 -10.96
C PRO A 383 4.98 -0.41 -11.27
N LEU A 384 4.27 -1.18 -10.43
CA LEU A 384 2.85 -1.49 -10.59
C LEU A 384 2.00 -0.22 -10.69
N VAL A 385 2.02 0.64 -9.67
CA VAL A 385 1.16 1.82 -9.60
C VAL A 385 1.58 2.87 -10.64
N THR A 386 2.88 3.00 -10.92
CA THR A 386 3.35 3.87 -12.02
C THR A 386 2.76 3.43 -13.36
N THR A 387 2.76 2.14 -13.66
CA THR A 387 2.18 1.62 -14.91
C THR A 387 0.67 1.82 -14.95
N ILE A 388 -0.05 1.46 -13.89
CA ILE A 388 -1.51 1.65 -13.81
C ILE A 388 -1.90 3.10 -14.09
N LEU A 389 -1.25 4.06 -13.43
CA LEU A 389 -1.59 5.48 -13.58
C LEU A 389 -1.18 6.03 -14.95
N ASN A 390 -0.05 5.61 -15.50
CA ASN A 390 0.39 6.02 -16.84
C ASN A 390 -0.55 5.50 -17.92
N ASP A 391 -0.87 4.21 -17.91
CA ASP A 391 -1.78 3.58 -18.88
C ASP A 391 -3.17 4.22 -18.84
N TYR A 392 -3.65 4.51 -17.63
CA TYR A 392 -4.92 5.18 -17.47
C TYR A 392 -4.88 6.61 -18.03
N TYR A 393 -3.86 7.39 -17.64
CA TYR A 393 -3.66 8.75 -18.15
C TYR A 393 -3.59 8.81 -19.68
N ASP A 394 -2.82 7.91 -20.28
CA ASP A 394 -2.67 7.85 -21.75
C ASP A 394 -3.99 7.45 -22.45
N SER A 395 -4.80 6.62 -21.79
CA SER A 395 -6.10 6.20 -22.34
C SER A 395 -7.13 7.33 -22.32
N ILE A 396 -7.20 8.14 -21.26
CA ILE A 396 -8.13 9.29 -21.21
C ILE A 396 -7.73 10.38 -22.19
N LYS A 397 -6.42 10.55 -22.46
CA LYS A 397 -5.94 11.51 -23.46
C LYS A 397 -6.24 11.09 -24.90
N LYS A 398 -6.19 9.78 -25.20
CA LYS A 398 -6.52 9.27 -26.55
C LYS A 398 -8.01 9.29 -26.83
N GLY A 399 -8.85 9.35 -25.79
CA GLY A 399 -10.32 9.44 -25.92
C GLY A 399 -10.86 10.88 -25.96
N GLN A 400 -9.99 11.86 -25.79
CA GLN A 400 -10.27 13.29 -26.00
C GLN A 400 -9.80 13.73 -27.40
#